data_054c5acbc68f5050c5000c514fa8bf04
#
_entry.id   054c5acbc68f5050c5000c514fa8bf04
#
_cell.length_a   1.000
_cell.length_b   1.000
_cell.length_c   1.000
_cell.angle_alpha   90.00
_cell.angle_beta   90.00
_cell.angle_gamma   90.00
#
_symmetry.space_group_name_H-M   'P 1'
#
loop_
_entity.id
_entity.type
_entity.pdbx_description
1 polymer ?
#
loop_
_entity_poly.entity_id
_entity_poly.type
_entity_poly.pdbx_seq_one_letter_code
_entity_poly.pdbx_strand_id
1 'polypeptide(L)'
;MKAHYKLFLSLAIGSFVTFAGCQDDEVVDLVKYPVNQPAITINDAEGASKATLTAVYKSDGTLELNGPVTRTYTFHFAASPEDATVTFDVINTNIPKENVEISDTKVVLPAGSTDASVTVTLKDEDFSFGASNYDAATYELGVKASVEGYKIGTESIESKIVIEKEAYIASCSVVGENGNTVSFERAFSQGAIVNTDPISYAFKMKLDKPARKDVKVKLATTGLDEKFMNKITVTPAEITIPAGELESAEITWSITDDFLLTTTEAEFHTLVVAASVESEDPVVKVNSKENILTFNVDKVVRNFKYLSAIGSNWVELSKDGWGAEIPSGVSGSASYLIDGNGGSYGSDVYSSNPFWFVIDMKSPQTFLALGMDYYYTYAAKKVRISTSLDNETWTSQGVLEAPRAGNHYFEFFSSITARYVKVELLAGFSSYIDVTEVYIYNAQ
;
A
#
# COMPACT_ATOMS: atom_id res chain seq x y z
N MET A 1 -11.63 -30.39 27.70
CA MET A 1 -11.41 -31.83 27.35
C MET A 1 -9.92 -32.04 27.15
N LYS A 2 -9.39 -32.87 27.96
CA LYS A 2 -8.07 -33.47 28.18
C LYS A 2 -6.99 -33.26 27.12
N ALA A 3 -5.93 -32.58 27.56
CA ALA A 3 -4.58 -32.60 26.96
C ALA A 3 -3.89 -33.92 27.35
N HIS A 4 -3.23 -34.55 26.39
CA HIS A 4 -2.32 -35.67 26.65
C HIS A 4 -0.87 -35.22 26.41
N TYR A 5 -0.14 -35.08 27.51
CA TYR A 5 1.33 -35.04 27.52
C TYR A 5 1.88 -36.46 27.37
N LYS A 6 2.73 -36.68 26.39
CA LYS A 6 3.56 -37.89 26.31
C LYS A 6 4.98 -37.54 26.75
N LEU A 7 5.32 -38.04 27.91
CA LEU A 7 6.65 -38.05 28.49
C LEU A 7 7.47 -39.17 27.82
N PHE A 8 8.56 -38.82 27.16
CA PHE A 8 9.56 -39.82 26.72
C PHE A 8 10.68 -39.90 27.72
N LEU A 9 10.69 -41.06 28.40
CA LEU A 9 11.73 -41.48 29.30
C LEU A 9 12.84 -42.19 28.45
N SER A 10 14.02 -41.58 28.31
CA SER A 10 15.16 -42.22 27.65
C SER A 10 15.99 -42.99 28.69
N LEU A 11 15.96 -44.28 28.52
CA LEU A 11 16.74 -45.25 29.32
C LEU A 11 18.20 -45.25 28.81
N ALA A 12 19.15 -44.88 29.66
CA ALA A 12 20.57 -45.01 29.39
C ALA A 12 21.00 -46.45 29.66
N ILE A 13 21.37 -47.17 28.62
CA ILE A 13 22.00 -48.47 28.73
C ILE A 13 23.51 -48.27 28.62
N GLY A 14 24.21 -48.39 29.71
CA GLY A 14 25.65 -48.44 29.76
C GLY A 14 26.18 -49.78 29.23
N SER A 15 26.92 -49.72 28.14
CA SER A 15 27.68 -50.85 27.65
C SER A 15 29.11 -50.71 28.11
N PHE A 16 29.50 -51.55 29.03
CA PHE A 16 30.91 -51.80 29.36
C PHE A 16 31.56 -52.54 28.17
N VAL A 17 32.47 -51.86 27.49
CA VAL A 17 33.36 -52.50 26.53
C VAL A 17 34.68 -52.75 27.23
N THR A 18 34.96 -53.98 27.47
CA THR A 18 36.26 -54.43 27.90
C THR A 18 37.28 -54.35 26.75
N PHE A 19 38.24 -53.47 26.90
CA PHE A 19 39.40 -53.44 25.99
C PHE A 19 40.27 -54.62 26.23
N ALA A 20 40.27 -55.59 25.29
CA ALA A 20 41.35 -56.55 25.15
C ALA A 20 42.49 -55.85 24.39
N GLY A 21 43.62 -55.73 25.00
CA GLY A 21 44.76 -55.10 24.41
C GLY A 21 45.28 -55.89 23.18
N CYS A 22 45.47 -55.18 22.08
CA CYS A 22 46.53 -55.52 21.12
C CYS A 22 47.69 -54.55 21.34
N GLN A 23 48.71 -55.04 21.87
CA GLN A 23 50.06 -54.44 21.86
C GLN A 23 50.54 -54.53 20.40
N ASP A 24 50.44 -53.47 19.63
CA ASP A 24 51.35 -53.20 18.54
C ASP A 24 52.16 -51.99 18.97
N ASP A 25 53.40 -52.26 19.30
CA ASP A 25 54.42 -51.26 19.53
C ASP A 25 54.82 -50.57 18.22
N GLU A 26 53.90 -49.76 17.65
CA GLU A 26 54.39 -48.67 16.85
C GLU A 26 54.82 -47.57 17.80
N VAL A 27 56.13 -47.48 17.98
CA VAL A 27 56.79 -46.31 18.57
C VAL A 27 56.42 -45.13 17.63
N VAL A 28 55.32 -44.45 17.93
CA VAL A 28 55.03 -43.17 17.33
C VAL A 28 56.17 -42.26 17.71
N ASP A 29 57.01 -41.94 16.73
CA ASP A 29 58.19 -41.08 16.90
C ASP A 29 57.69 -39.68 17.37
N LEU A 30 57.52 -39.54 18.67
CA LEU A 30 57.12 -38.34 19.37
C LEU A 30 58.09 -37.15 19.17
N VAL A 31 59.25 -37.44 18.51
CA VAL A 31 60.21 -36.41 18.18
C VAL A 31 59.82 -35.56 16.98
N LYS A 32 58.87 -36.04 16.18
CA LYS A 32 58.45 -35.34 14.96
C LYS A 32 57.40 -34.20 15.19
N TYR A 33 56.77 -34.19 16.35
CA TYR A 33 55.78 -33.16 16.70
C TYR A 33 56.04 -32.72 18.14
N PRO A 34 56.64 -31.55 18.36
CA PRO A 34 56.77 -31.00 19.72
C PRO A 34 55.42 -30.86 20.37
N VAL A 35 55.31 -31.40 21.60
CA VAL A 35 54.05 -31.51 22.38
C VAL A 35 53.39 -30.16 22.67
N ASN A 36 54.03 -29.03 22.36
CA ASN A 36 53.61 -27.67 22.57
C ASN A 36 53.71 -26.83 21.27
N GLN A 37 53.13 -27.30 20.16
CA GLN A 37 52.98 -26.37 19.04
C GLN A 37 51.89 -25.36 19.37
N PRO A 38 52.19 -24.05 19.29
CA PRO A 38 51.23 -23.00 19.58
C PRO A 38 50.07 -23.02 18.58
N ALA A 39 48.89 -22.82 19.07
CA ALA A 39 47.71 -22.66 18.22
C ALA A 39 47.69 -21.28 17.59
N ILE A 40 47.27 -21.21 16.33
CA ILE A 40 46.99 -19.94 15.62
C ILE A 40 45.50 -19.71 15.69
N THR A 41 45.11 -18.51 16.07
CA THR A 41 43.73 -17.98 15.92
C THR A 41 43.74 -16.80 14.99
N ILE A 42 42.63 -16.59 14.26
CA ILE A 42 42.48 -15.50 13.32
C ILE A 42 41.15 -14.79 13.55
N ASN A 43 41.20 -13.49 13.64
CA ASN A 43 40.01 -12.63 13.77
C ASN A 43 40.13 -11.45 12.80
N ASP A 44 39.00 -10.86 12.40
CA ASP A 44 39.00 -9.55 11.77
C ASP A 44 39.27 -8.45 12.83
N ALA A 45 39.35 -7.20 12.39
CA ALA A 45 39.58 -6.06 13.27
C ALA A 45 38.49 -5.89 14.36
N GLU A 46 37.32 -6.49 14.19
CA GLU A 46 36.21 -6.49 15.14
C GLU A 46 36.16 -7.72 16.02
N GLY A 47 37.16 -8.60 15.91
CA GLY A 47 37.30 -9.82 16.73
C GLY A 47 36.47 -11.00 16.25
N ALA A 48 35.87 -10.96 15.07
CA ALA A 48 35.07 -12.04 14.49
C ALA A 48 35.87 -12.84 13.46
N SER A 49 35.72 -14.17 13.47
CA SER A 49 36.28 -15.03 12.41
C SER A 49 35.37 -15.08 11.16
N LYS A 50 34.12 -14.71 11.30
CA LYS A 50 33.13 -14.62 10.21
C LYS A 50 32.14 -13.49 10.48
N ALA A 51 31.94 -12.64 9.48
CA ALA A 51 30.92 -11.61 9.47
C ALA A 51 30.03 -11.74 8.23
N THR A 52 28.77 -11.32 8.31
CA THR A 52 27.86 -11.28 7.17
C THR A 52 27.53 -9.83 6.86
N LEU A 53 27.73 -9.43 5.61
CA LEU A 53 27.30 -8.17 5.05
C LEU A 53 26.12 -8.41 4.12
N THR A 54 25.24 -7.41 4.02
CA THR A 54 24.17 -7.40 3.03
C THR A 54 24.41 -6.29 2.01
N ALA A 55 24.20 -6.60 0.74
CA ALA A 55 24.25 -5.66 -0.36
C ALA A 55 22.84 -5.53 -0.96
N VAL A 56 22.20 -4.36 -0.78
CA VAL A 56 20.82 -4.08 -1.17
C VAL A 56 20.77 -2.93 -2.16
N TYR A 57 19.76 -2.95 -3.07
CA TYR A 57 19.58 -1.88 -4.04
C TYR A 57 18.67 -0.80 -3.50
N LYS A 58 19.13 0.47 -3.57
CA LYS A 58 18.34 1.66 -3.27
C LYS A 58 17.29 1.94 -4.36
N SER A 59 16.41 2.89 -4.06
CA SER A 59 15.41 3.35 -5.01
C SER A 59 15.97 4.03 -6.27
N ASP A 60 17.19 4.53 -6.23
CA ASP A 60 17.92 5.10 -7.38
C ASP A 60 18.64 4.03 -8.22
N GLY A 61 18.55 2.76 -7.81
CA GLY A 61 19.20 1.64 -8.48
C GLY A 61 20.65 1.41 -8.09
N THR A 62 21.23 2.22 -7.20
CA THR A 62 22.59 2.01 -6.69
C THR A 62 22.62 0.91 -5.63
N LEU A 63 23.74 0.15 -5.58
CA LEU A 63 23.95 -0.87 -4.57
C LEU A 63 24.52 -0.24 -3.30
N GLU A 64 24.03 -0.66 -2.15
CA GLU A 64 24.55 -0.25 -0.84
C GLU A 64 24.91 -1.46 0.01
N LEU A 65 26.13 -1.44 0.53
CA LEU A 65 26.59 -2.41 1.50
C LEU A 65 26.41 -1.88 2.93
N ASN A 66 25.99 -2.76 3.84
CA ASN A 66 25.80 -2.41 5.25
C ASN A 66 27.10 -2.39 6.07
N GLY A 67 28.27 -2.52 5.45
CA GLY A 67 29.57 -2.45 6.09
C GLY A 67 30.72 -2.45 5.10
N PRO A 68 31.94 -2.17 5.57
CA PRO A 68 33.12 -2.06 4.71
C PRO A 68 33.54 -3.43 4.19
N VAL A 69 33.97 -3.46 2.92
CA VAL A 69 34.54 -4.66 2.27
C VAL A 69 36.07 -4.65 2.26
N THR A 70 36.68 -3.56 2.68
CA THR A 70 38.10 -3.53 3.05
C THR A 70 38.22 -4.00 4.49
N ARG A 71 38.92 -5.11 4.72
CA ARG A 71 39.04 -5.74 6.03
C ARG A 71 40.49 -6.01 6.38
N THR A 72 40.86 -5.70 7.64
CA THR A 72 42.15 -6.08 8.21
C THR A 72 41.92 -7.26 9.11
N TYR A 73 42.64 -8.32 8.82
CA TYR A 73 42.63 -9.59 9.59
C TYR A 73 43.88 -9.65 10.43
N THR A 74 43.73 -9.92 11.71
CA THR A 74 44.84 -10.08 12.66
C THR A 74 44.89 -11.52 13.13
N PHE A 75 46.07 -12.08 13.01
CA PHE A 75 46.40 -13.45 13.43
C PHE A 75 47.14 -13.39 14.74
N HIS A 76 46.69 -14.15 15.71
CA HIS A 76 47.28 -14.29 17.01
C HIS A 76 47.86 -15.70 17.15
N PHE A 77 49.12 -15.79 17.56
CA PHE A 77 49.77 -17.06 17.83
C PHE A 77 50.77 -16.92 19.00
N ALA A 78 51.14 -18.06 19.60
CA ALA A 78 52.14 -18.03 20.66
C ALA A 78 53.47 -17.58 20.10
N ALA A 79 54.20 -16.77 20.86
CA ALA A 79 55.52 -16.26 20.47
C ALA A 79 56.47 -17.38 20.01
N SER A 80 57.04 -17.21 18.83
CA SER A 80 58.09 -18.10 18.34
C SER A 80 59.44 -17.71 18.97
N PRO A 81 60.31 -18.69 19.32
CA PRO A 81 61.68 -18.40 19.71
C PRO A 81 62.57 -17.92 18.57
N GLU A 82 62.17 -18.14 17.32
CA GLU A 82 62.83 -17.76 16.09
C GLU A 82 61.88 -16.97 15.18
N ASP A 83 62.42 -16.31 14.16
CA ASP A 83 61.61 -15.63 13.13
C ASP A 83 60.70 -16.65 12.42
N ALA A 84 59.42 -16.31 12.27
CA ALA A 84 58.44 -17.14 11.61
C ALA A 84 57.87 -16.44 10.36
N THR A 85 57.63 -17.18 9.30
CA THR A 85 56.96 -16.64 8.10
C THR A 85 55.50 -17.08 8.06
N VAL A 86 54.58 -16.11 8.13
CA VAL A 86 53.15 -16.32 7.90
C VAL A 86 52.87 -16.15 6.41
N THR A 87 52.24 -17.14 5.80
CA THR A 87 51.73 -17.08 4.43
C THR A 87 50.23 -16.93 4.45
N PHE A 88 49.70 -16.02 3.64
CA PHE A 88 48.28 -15.72 3.52
C PHE A 88 47.76 -16.13 2.15
N ASP A 89 46.74 -17.00 2.15
CA ASP A 89 45.97 -17.36 0.97
C ASP A 89 44.64 -16.61 0.99
N VAL A 90 44.28 -15.97 -0.12
CA VAL A 90 43.01 -15.24 -0.25
C VAL A 90 41.86 -16.23 -0.42
N ILE A 91 40.79 -16.03 0.35
CA ILE A 91 39.49 -16.65 0.15
C ILE A 91 38.66 -15.67 -0.71
N ASN A 92 38.22 -16.09 -1.89
CA ASN A 92 37.48 -15.28 -2.83
C ASN A 92 36.44 -16.11 -3.60
N THR A 93 35.45 -16.64 -2.88
CA THR A 93 34.34 -17.40 -3.51
C THR A 93 33.45 -16.50 -4.35
N ASN A 94 33.28 -16.86 -5.63
CA ASN A 94 32.49 -16.13 -6.63
C ASN A 94 33.00 -14.70 -6.96
N ILE A 95 34.19 -14.34 -6.49
CA ILE A 95 34.86 -13.06 -6.80
C ILE A 95 36.06 -13.33 -7.69
N PRO A 96 36.20 -12.72 -8.87
CA PRO A 96 37.38 -12.85 -9.70
C PRO A 96 38.63 -12.32 -8.97
N LYS A 97 39.78 -13.00 -9.19
CA LYS A 97 41.01 -12.67 -8.48
C LYS A 97 41.50 -11.23 -8.72
N GLU A 98 41.26 -10.71 -9.92
CA GLU A 98 41.60 -9.34 -10.31
C GLU A 98 40.83 -8.28 -9.52
N ASN A 99 39.68 -8.64 -8.94
CA ASN A 99 38.84 -7.77 -8.13
C ASN A 99 39.16 -7.81 -6.64
N VAL A 100 40.19 -8.59 -6.25
CA VAL A 100 40.66 -8.69 -4.87
C VAL A 100 42.10 -8.17 -4.79
N GLU A 101 42.34 -7.34 -3.80
CA GLU A 101 43.68 -6.88 -3.44
C GLU A 101 44.02 -7.36 -2.03
N ILE A 102 45.22 -7.83 -1.85
CA ILE A 102 45.79 -8.21 -0.56
C ILE A 102 47.06 -7.42 -0.33
N SER A 103 47.22 -6.84 0.87
CA SER A 103 48.40 -6.03 1.19
C SER A 103 49.72 -6.81 1.09
N ASP A 104 49.69 -8.02 1.65
CA ASP A 104 50.86 -8.89 1.69
C ASP A 104 50.44 -10.36 1.64
N THR A 105 51.11 -11.16 0.86
CA THR A 105 50.90 -12.60 0.83
C THR A 105 51.84 -13.36 1.79
N LYS A 106 52.87 -12.68 2.32
CA LYS A 106 53.81 -13.21 3.30
C LYS A 106 54.26 -12.11 4.25
N VAL A 107 54.23 -12.39 5.53
CA VAL A 107 54.73 -11.51 6.59
C VAL A 107 55.74 -12.27 7.42
N VAL A 108 56.93 -11.74 7.61
CA VAL A 108 57.94 -12.28 8.51
C VAL A 108 57.72 -11.70 9.90
N LEU A 109 57.49 -12.56 10.85
CA LEU A 109 57.33 -12.22 12.26
C LEU A 109 58.65 -12.40 12.97
N PRO A 110 59.20 -11.37 13.58
CA PRO A 110 60.38 -11.47 14.40
C PRO A 110 60.18 -12.42 15.61
N ALA A 111 61.24 -13.01 16.08
CA ALA A 111 61.26 -13.82 17.31
C ALA A 111 60.58 -13.03 18.47
N GLY A 112 59.67 -13.70 19.19
CA GLY A 112 58.93 -13.12 20.29
C GLY A 112 57.64 -12.36 19.89
N SER A 113 57.38 -12.17 18.59
CA SER A 113 56.12 -11.57 18.10
C SER A 113 54.95 -12.54 18.20
N THR A 114 53.74 -11.98 18.44
CA THR A 114 52.48 -12.77 18.61
C THR A 114 51.42 -12.48 17.58
N ASP A 115 51.61 -11.41 16.81
CA ASP A 115 50.55 -10.90 15.91
C ASP A 115 51.10 -10.62 14.51
N ALA A 116 50.29 -10.93 13.51
CA ALA A 116 50.46 -10.50 12.13
C ALA A 116 49.14 -10.01 11.58
N SER A 117 49.18 -8.98 10.74
CA SER A 117 47.99 -8.45 10.10
C SER A 117 48.13 -8.39 8.59
N VAL A 118 47.03 -8.58 7.91
CA VAL A 118 46.89 -8.43 6.46
C VAL A 118 45.61 -7.78 6.12
N THR A 119 45.62 -6.91 5.11
CA THR A 119 44.38 -6.22 4.63
C THR A 119 43.96 -6.81 3.30
N VAL A 120 42.68 -7.12 3.18
CA VAL A 120 42.03 -7.56 1.94
C VAL A 120 40.99 -6.54 1.54
N THR A 121 40.98 -6.16 0.27
CA THR A 121 40.08 -5.17 -0.31
C THR A 121 39.36 -5.74 -1.51
N LEU A 122 38.03 -5.55 -1.57
CA LEU A 122 37.24 -5.70 -2.80
C LEU A 122 37.33 -4.41 -3.61
N LYS A 123 37.79 -4.50 -4.87
CA LYS A 123 37.97 -3.32 -5.75
C LYS A 123 36.70 -2.82 -6.40
N ASP A 124 35.75 -3.73 -6.66
CA ASP A 124 34.49 -3.46 -7.34
C ASP A 124 33.33 -3.77 -6.40
N GLU A 125 32.89 -2.76 -5.65
CA GLU A 125 31.82 -2.85 -4.67
C GLU A 125 30.44 -2.90 -5.35
N ASP A 126 30.35 -2.60 -6.65
CA ASP A 126 29.11 -2.71 -7.44
C ASP A 126 28.90 -4.12 -7.99
N PHE A 127 29.87 -5.02 -7.80
CA PHE A 127 29.84 -6.42 -8.29
C PHE A 127 29.60 -6.54 -9.80
N SER A 128 30.17 -5.60 -10.59
CA SER A 128 29.97 -5.55 -12.04
C SER A 128 30.66 -6.69 -12.80
N PHE A 129 31.49 -7.46 -12.13
CA PHE A 129 32.22 -8.60 -12.68
C PHE A 129 31.38 -9.85 -12.90
N GLY A 130 30.16 -9.92 -12.40
CA GLY A 130 29.27 -11.07 -12.58
C GLY A 130 28.63 -11.10 -13.97
N ALA A 131 28.39 -12.30 -14.51
CA ALA A 131 27.68 -12.47 -15.80
C ALA A 131 26.26 -11.86 -15.77
N SER A 132 25.64 -11.83 -14.59
CA SER A 132 24.43 -11.08 -14.29
C SER A 132 24.62 -10.41 -12.93
N ASN A 133 25.06 -9.15 -12.96
CA ASN A 133 25.21 -8.35 -11.75
C ASN A 133 23.87 -8.02 -11.06
N TYR A 134 22.73 -8.42 -11.66
CA TYR A 134 21.37 -8.20 -11.15
C TYR A 134 20.78 -9.39 -10.42
N ASP A 135 21.40 -10.57 -10.50
CA ASP A 135 20.91 -11.73 -9.77
C ASP A 135 21.35 -11.69 -8.30
N ALA A 136 20.57 -12.35 -7.45
CA ALA A 136 21.00 -12.60 -6.08
C ALA A 136 22.25 -13.49 -6.09
N ALA A 137 23.21 -13.17 -5.24
CA ALA A 137 24.45 -13.92 -5.15
C ALA A 137 25.03 -13.87 -3.73
N THR A 138 25.81 -14.89 -3.40
CA THR A 138 26.59 -14.93 -2.18
C THR A 138 28.06 -14.96 -2.55
N TYR A 139 28.83 -14.06 -1.94
CA TYR A 139 30.26 -13.94 -2.13
C TYR A 139 30.97 -14.18 -0.79
N GLU A 140 32.20 -14.69 -0.85
CA GLU A 140 33.07 -14.78 0.32
C GLU A 140 34.39 -14.10 0.02
N LEU A 141 34.85 -13.27 0.95
CA LEU A 141 36.12 -12.58 0.88
C LEU A 141 36.86 -12.67 2.22
N GLY A 142 38.08 -13.08 2.21
CA GLY A 142 38.85 -13.22 3.43
C GLY A 142 40.24 -13.81 3.19
N VAL A 143 40.82 -14.36 4.24
CA VAL A 143 42.14 -14.95 4.21
C VAL A 143 42.20 -16.22 5.02
N LYS A 144 43.11 -17.09 4.59
CA LYS A 144 43.58 -18.27 5.32
C LYS A 144 45.07 -18.11 5.59
N ALA A 145 45.44 -18.30 6.83
CA ALA A 145 46.86 -18.24 7.23
C ALA A 145 47.47 -19.62 7.36
N SER A 146 48.74 -19.70 7.03
CA SER A 146 49.59 -20.84 7.33
C SER A 146 50.97 -20.40 7.83
N VAL A 147 51.53 -21.12 8.79
CA VAL A 147 52.85 -20.87 9.34
C VAL A 147 53.57 -22.20 9.45
N GLU A 148 54.78 -22.30 8.90
CA GLU A 148 55.57 -23.49 8.98
C GLU A 148 56.05 -23.73 10.44
N GLY A 149 55.91 -24.96 10.91
CA GLY A 149 56.30 -25.32 12.28
C GLY A 149 55.26 -25.09 13.36
N TYR A 150 54.06 -24.50 13.01
CA TYR A 150 52.96 -24.30 13.94
C TYR A 150 51.88 -25.32 13.72
N LYS A 151 51.28 -25.81 14.81
CA LYS A 151 50.10 -26.65 14.74
C LYS A 151 48.89 -25.74 14.53
N ILE A 152 48.17 -25.94 13.44
CA ILE A 152 46.93 -25.28 13.19
C ILE A 152 45.90 -25.79 14.22
N GLY A 153 45.41 -24.91 15.09
CA GLY A 153 44.26 -25.22 15.96
C GLY A 153 43.06 -25.56 15.10
N THR A 154 42.21 -26.45 15.56
CA THR A 154 40.99 -26.88 14.84
C THR A 154 39.96 -25.76 14.68
N GLU A 155 40.16 -24.64 15.34
CA GLU A 155 39.25 -23.48 15.29
C GLU A 155 39.96 -22.35 14.54
N SER A 156 39.52 -22.15 13.30
CA SER A 156 39.72 -20.99 12.42
C SER A 156 41.17 -20.57 12.10
N ILE A 157 41.73 -21.21 11.10
CA ILE A 157 42.84 -20.67 10.28
C ILE A 157 42.30 -19.70 9.20
N GLU A 158 40.99 -19.48 9.18
CA GLU A 158 40.31 -18.68 8.19
C GLU A 158 39.50 -17.58 8.90
N SER A 159 39.57 -16.37 8.35
CA SER A 159 38.62 -15.29 8.69
C SER A 159 38.10 -14.69 7.42
N LYS A 160 36.78 -14.49 7.35
CA LYS A 160 36.12 -14.03 6.14
C LYS A 160 34.82 -13.26 6.41
N ILE A 161 34.49 -12.42 5.47
CA ILE A 161 33.14 -11.90 5.35
C ILE A 161 32.36 -12.71 4.30
N VAL A 162 31.07 -12.88 4.56
CA VAL A 162 30.10 -13.39 3.59
C VAL A 162 29.24 -12.20 3.17
N ILE A 163 29.12 -11.96 1.87
CA ILE A 163 28.34 -10.86 1.32
C ILE A 163 27.13 -11.45 0.64
N GLU A 164 25.95 -11.17 1.17
CA GLU A 164 24.66 -11.58 0.62
C GLU A 164 24.08 -10.42 -0.21
N LYS A 165 24.21 -10.52 -1.52
CA LYS A 165 23.69 -9.55 -2.47
C LYS A 165 22.28 -9.93 -2.91
N GLU A 166 21.34 -9.02 -2.80
CA GLU A 166 19.97 -9.23 -3.29
C GLU A 166 19.90 -9.18 -4.83
N ALA A 167 18.81 -9.74 -5.39
CA ALA A 167 18.49 -9.56 -6.79
C ALA A 167 17.97 -8.13 -7.04
N TYR A 168 18.41 -7.52 -8.15
CA TYR A 168 17.79 -6.27 -8.61
C TYR A 168 16.42 -6.57 -9.20
N ILE A 169 15.38 -6.09 -8.55
CA ILE A 169 14.00 -6.20 -9.04
C ILE A 169 13.38 -4.81 -9.03
N ALA A 170 12.91 -4.37 -10.19
CA ALA A 170 12.13 -3.17 -10.37
C ALA A 170 10.63 -3.55 -10.36
N SER A 171 9.93 -3.20 -9.30
CA SER A 171 8.51 -3.53 -9.10
C SER A 171 7.62 -2.43 -9.64
N CYS A 172 6.76 -2.78 -10.61
CA CYS A 172 5.81 -1.86 -11.24
C CYS A 172 4.47 -1.88 -10.51
N SER A 173 4.02 -0.72 -10.06
CA SER A 173 2.76 -0.48 -9.38
C SER A 173 1.89 0.53 -10.13
N VAL A 174 0.58 0.51 -9.86
CA VAL A 174 -0.36 1.57 -10.25
C VAL A 174 -0.49 2.56 -9.11
N VAL A 175 -0.40 3.85 -9.40
CA VAL A 175 -0.58 4.92 -8.40
C VAL A 175 -1.63 5.91 -8.89
N GLY A 176 -2.81 5.83 -8.29
CA GLY A 176 -3.92 6.74 -8.57
C GLY A 176 -3.79 8.05 -7.80
N GLU A 177 -4.24 9.14 -8.36
CA GLU A 177 -4.21 10.49 -7.75
C GLU A 177 -4.92 10.51 -6.38
N ASN A 178 -6.04 9.79 -6.26
CA ASN A 178 -6.84 9.69 -5.03
C ASN A 178 -6.91 8.25 -4.51
N GLY A 179 -5.86 7.44 -4.74
CA GLY A 179 -5.79 6.03 -4.37
C GLY A 179 -6.24 5.09 -5.48
N ASN A 180 -6.23 3.80 -5.19
CA ASN A 180 -6.49 2.76 -6.19
C ASN A 180 -7.93 2.21 -6.16
N THR A 181 -8.82 2.81 -5.35
CA THR A 181 -10.25 2.51 -5.34
C THR A 181 -11.02 3.82 -5.40
N VAL A 182 -11.84 3.99 -6.42
CA VAL A 182 -12.59 5.22 -6.70
C VAL A 182 -14.05 4.88 -6.94
N SER A 183 -14.96 5.74 -6.46
CA SER A 183 -16.40 5.58 -6.67
C SER A 183 -16.96 6.73 -7.48
N PHE A 184 -17.77 6.39 -8.46
CA PHE A 184 -18.54 7.30 -9.29
C PHE A 184 -20.03 7.07 -9.07
N GLU A 185 -20.76 8.09 -8.73
CA GLU A 185 -22.22 8.03 -8.66
C GLU A 185 -22.84 8.64 -9.91
N ARG A 186 -23.82 7.97 -10.49
CA ARG A 186 -24.64 8.46 -11.60
C ARG A 186 -26.10 8.52 -11.18
N ALA A 187 -26.63 9.72 -11.15
CA ALA A 187 -28.05 9.91 -10.89
C ALA A 187 -28.87 9.63 -12.16
N PHE A 188 -29.83 8.72 -12.05
CA PHE A 188 -30.77 8.36 -13.11
C PHE A 188 -32.16 8.92 -12.75
N SER A 189 -32.70 9.74 -13.63
CA SER A 189 -34.01 10.34 -13.47
C SER A 189 -34.73 10.40 -14.82
N GLN A 190 -35.99 10.07 -14.85
CA GLN A 190 -36.87 10.17 -16.04
C GLN A 190 -36.30 9.47 -17.29
N GLY A 191 -35.60 8.34 -17.10
CA GLY A 191 -35.07 7.55 -18.22
C GLY A 191 -33.68 7.97 -18.72
N ALA A 192 -33.03 8.95 -18.07
CA ALA A 192 -31.70 9.44 -18.46
C ALA A 192 -30.75 9.58 -17.26
N ILE A 193 -29.44 9.53 -17.53
CA ILE A 193 -28.41 9.97 -16.58
C ILE A 193 -28.41 11.50 -16.58
N VAL A 194 -28.51 12.12 -15.42
CA VAL A 194 -28.71 13.57 -15.27
C VAL A 194 -27.48 14.33 -14.79
N ASN A 195 -26.49 13.69 -14.19
CA ASN A 195 -25.21 14.32 -13.93
C ASN A 195 -24.22 13.99 -15.05
N THR A 196 -23.55 15.03 -15.54
CA THR A 196 -22.74 14.96 -16.78
C THR A 196 -21.23 14.84 -16.54
N ASP A 197 -20.80 14.71 -15.28
CA ASP A 197 -19.37 14.53 -14.97
C ASP A 197 -18.87 13.25 -15.64
N PRO A 198 -17.70 13.27 -16.31
CA PRO A 198 -17.19 12.10 -16.98
C PRO A 198 -16.85 10.98 -15.97
N ILE A 199 -17.03 9.71 -16.37
CA ILE A 199 -16.45 8.57 -15.65
C ILE A 199 -15.02 8.44 -16.15
N SER A 200 -14.10 9.15 -15.50
CA SER A 200 -12.67 9.14 -15.85
C SER A 200 -11.80 9.28 -14.63
N TYR A 201 -10.58 8.75 -14.72
CA TYR A 201 -9.63 8.78 -13.64
C TYR A 201 -8.20 8.89 -14.15
N ALA A 202 -7.42 9.78 -13.53
CA ALA A 202 -6.01 9.96 -13.82
C ALA A 202 -5.14 9.16 -12.85
N PHE A 203 -4.11 8.53 -13.36
CA PHE A 203 -3.15 7.73 -12.60
C PHE A 203 -1.82 7.63 -13.32
N LYS A 204 -0.82 7.05 -12.66
CA LYS A 204 0.49 6.75 -13.25
C LYS A 204 0.90 5.31 -12.95
N MET A 205 1.77 4.79 -13.79
CA MET A 205 2.55 3.60 -13.48
C MET A 205 3.85 4.03 -12.83
N LYS A 206 4.26 3.32 -11.78
CA LYS A 206 5.45 3.66 -11.00
C LYS A 206 6.31 2.42 -10.77
N LEU A 207 7.63 2.60 -10.92
CA LEU A 207 8.64 1.64 -10.51
C LEU A 207 9.24 2.04 -9.16
N ASP A 208 9.55 1.07 -8.32
CA ASP A 208 10.28 1.28 -7.05
C ASP A 208 11.79 1.49 -7.29
N LYS A 209 12.31 1.02 -8.44
CA LYS A 209 13.69 1.18 -8.92
C LYS A 209 13.71 1.39 -10.43
N PRO A 210 14.69 2.10 -11.00
CA PRO A 210 14.77 2.36 -12.44
C PRO A 210 14.92 1.06 -13.27
N ALA A 211 14.20 0.96 -14.37
CA ALA A 211 14.44 -0.08 -15.36
C ALA A 211 15.56 0.35 -16.34
N ARG A 212 16.31 -0.62 -16.88
CA ARG A 212 17.40 -0.37 -17.83
C ARG A 212 16.94 -0.19 -19.27
N LYS A 213 15.72 -0.63 -19.56
CA LYS A 213 15.05 -0.51 -20.85
C LYS A 213 13.65 0.03 -20.62
N ASP A 214 13.05 0.55 -21.66
CA ASP A 214 11.67 1.00 -21.66
C ASP A 214 10.73 -0.12 -21.20
N VAL A 215 9.79 0.23 -20.30
CA VAL A 215 8.80 -0.69 -19.75
C VAL A 215 7.45 -0.36 -20.37
N LYS A 216 6.95 -1.24 -21.23
CA LYS A 216 5.60 -1.15 -21.78
C LYS A 216 4.60 -1.75 -20.82
N VAL A 217 3.49 -1.03 -20.61
CA VAL A 217 2.41 -1.47 -19.74
C VAL A 217 1.15 -1.67 -20.56
N LYS A 218 0.45 -2.78 -20.31
CA LYS A 218 -0.89 -3.05 -20.83
C LYS A 218 -1.91 -3.03 -19.70
N LEU A 219 -3.04 -2.43 -19.98
CA LEU A 219 -4.19 -2.40 -19.08
C LEU A 219 -5.28 -3.32 -19.62
N ALA A 220 -5.89 -4.09 -18.72
CA ALA A 220 -7.06 -4.89 -18.99
C ALA A 220 -8.16 -4.51 -18.00
N THR A 221 -9.34 -4.15 -18.51
CA THR A 221 -10.51 -3.87 -17.68
C THR A 221 -11.43 -5.09 -17.69
N THR A 222 -12.03 -5.39 -16.55
CA THR A 222 -13.04 -6.43 -16.35
C THR A 222 -14.22 -5.88 -15.54
N GLY A 223 -15.32 -6.62 -15.46
CA GLY A 223 -16.50 -6.24 -14.66
C GLY A 223 -17.69 -5.75 -15.48
N LEU A 224 -17.59 -5.71 -16.81
CA LEU A 224 -18.68 -5.36 -17.73
C LEU A 224 -18.84 -6.38 -18.85
N ASP A 225 -20.01 -6.39 -19.47
CA ASP A 225 -20.27 -7.11 -20.70
C ASP A 225 -19.31 -6.68 -21.82
N GLU A 226 -18.88 -7.61 -22.67
CA GLU A 226 -17.93 -7.37 -23.76
C GLU A 226 -18.36 -6.20 -24.69
N LYS A 227 -19.67 -6.07 -24.93
CA LYS A 227 -20.22 -4.97 -25.76
C LYS A 227 -19.91 -3.55 -25.26
N PHE A 228 -19.60 -3.39 -23.96
CA PHE A 228 -19.22 -2.11 -23.37
C PHE A 228 -17.72 -1.92 -23.25
N MET A 229 -16.92 -2.97 -23.41
CA MET A 229 -15.47 -2.89 -23.31
C MET A 229 -14.86 -1.99 -24.39
N ASN A 230 -15.48 -1.92 -25.56
CA ASN A 230 -15.06 -1.03 -26.66
C ASN A 230 -15.36 0.47 -26.42
N LYS A 231 -16.05 0.79 -25.33
CA LYS A 231 -16.34 2.17 -24.90
C LYS A 231 -15.29 2.72 -23.93
N ILE A 232 -14.34 1.86 -23.53
CA ILE A 232 -13.23 2.28 -22.67
C ILE A 232 -12.18 2.99 -23.52
N THR A 233 -11.72 4.14 -22.99
CA THR A 233 -10.64 4.91 -23.61
C THR A 233 -9.50 5.04 -22.60
N VAL A 234 -8.28 4.80 -23.07
CA VAL A 234 -7.04 5.00 -22.31
C VAL A 234 -6.15 5.97 -23.09
N THR A 235 -5.72 7.02 -22.44
CA THR A 235 -4.85 8.05 -23.05
C THR A 235 -3.64 8.30 -22.15
N PRO A 236 -2.40 8.15 -22.64
CA PRO A 236 -2.06 7.72 -24.01
C PRO A 236 -2.40 6.25 -24.25
N ALA A 237 -2.63 5.86 -25.51
CA ALA A 237 -2.94 4.48 -25.90
C ALA A 237 -1.75 3.53 -25.65
N GLU A 238 -0.53 4.02 -25.80
CA GLU A 238 0.69 3.30 -25.44
C GLU A 238 1.25 3.87 -24.15
N ILE A 239 1.34 3.03 -23.13
CA ILE A 239 1.86 3.39 -21.81
C ILE A 239 3.28 2.86 -21.71
N THR A 240 4.23 3.78 -21.50
CA THR A 240 5.65 3.46 -21.37
C THR A 240 6.23 4.19 -20.16
N ILE A 241 7.05 3.49 -19.37
CA ILE A 241 7.99 4.11 -18.44
C ILE A 241 9.35 4.08 -19.14
N PRO A 242 9.94 5.23 -19.46
CA PRO A 242 11.24 5.27 -20.13
C PRO A 242 12.36 4.64 -19.29
N ALA A 243 13.39 4.10 -19.95
CA ALA A 243 14.57 3.58 -19.26
C ALA A 243 15.20 4.64 -18.36
N GLY A 244 15.51 4.28 -17.13
CA GLY A 244 16.06 5.17 -16.11
C GLY A 244 15.02 6.01 -15.35
N GLU A 245 13.78 6.09 -15.83
CA GLU A 245 12.71 6.83 -15.15
C GLU A 245 11.94 5.92 -14.17
N LEU A 246 11.34 6.54 -13.15
CA LEU A 246 10.55 5.85 -12.14
C LEU A 246 9.04 5.91 -12.39
N GLU A 247 8.58 6.79 -13.28
CA GLU A 247 7.16 7.02 -13.52
C GLU A 247 6.85 7.13 -15.02
N SER A 248 5.65 6.69 -15.40
CA SER A 248 5.08 6.98 -16.72
C SER A 248 4.61 8.44 -16.81
N ALA A 249 4.31 8.91 -18.03
CA ALA A 249 3.39 10.02 -18.19
C ALA A 249 2.06 9.73 -17.49
N GLU A 250 1.27 10.77 -17.22
CA GLU A 250 -0.08 10.62 -16.70
C GLU A 250 -0.97 9.86 -17.69
N ILE A 251 -1.76 8.94 -17.15
CA ILE A 251 -2.66 8.08 -17.90
C ILE A 251 -4.09 8.45 -17.47
N THR A 252 -4.95 8.73 -18.44
CA THR A 252 -6.38 8.90 -18.20
C THR A 252 -7.11 7.66 -18.71
N TRP A 253 -7.83 6.99 -17.81
CA TRP A 253 -8.79 5.95 -18.14
C TRP A 253 -10.20 6.55 -18.08
N SER A 254 -11.05 6.24 -19.04
CA SER A 254 -12.45 6.70 -19.07
C SER A 254 -13.37 5.68 -19.74
N ILE A 255 -14.65 5.76 -19.40
CA ILE A 255 -15.72 4.98 -20.04
C ILE A 255 -16.98 5.87 -20.16
N THR A 256 -17.75 5.65 -21.23
CA THR A 256 -19.10 6.27 -21.33
C THR A 256 -20.08 5.55 -20.40
N ASP A 257 -21.16 6.19 -20.03
CA ASP A 257 -22.18 5.66 -19.10
C ASP A 257 -23.29 4.86 -19.78
N ASP A 258 -23.16 4.54 -21.04
CA ASP A 258 -24.14 3.76 -21.85
C ASP A 258 -24.56 2.44 -21.16
N PHE A 259 -23.63 1.80 -20.43
CA PHE A 259 -23.90 0.53 -19.74
C PHE A 259 -24.89 0.69 -18.56
N LEU A 260 -25.07 1.90 -18.04
CA LEU A 260 -26.02 2.21 -16.98
C LEU A 260 -27.44 2.46 -17.49
N LEU A 261 -27.65 2.54 -18.83
CA LEU A 261 -28.93 2.82 -19.43
C LEU A 261 -29.70 1.57 -19.86
N THR A 262 -29.22 0.37 -19.48
CA THR A 262 -29.84 -0.90 -19.85
C THR A 262 -31.10 -1.21 -19.06
N THR A 263 -31.27 -0.63 -17.88
CA THR A 263 -32.41 -0.81 -16.98
C THR A 263 -32.90 0.55 -16.46
N THR A 264 -34.05 0.56 -15.79
CA THR A 264 -34.62 1.73 -15.10
C THR A 264 -34.34 1.71 -13.59
N GLU A 265 -33.73 0.62 -13.11
CA GLU A 265 -33.47 0.38 -11.69
C GLU A 265 -32.08 0.89 -11.28
N ALA A 266 -31.85 0.98 -9.98
CA ALA A 266 -30.50 1.22 -9.43
C ALA A 266 -29.58 0.05 -9.77
N GLU A 267 -28.33 0.35 -10.11
CA GLU A 267 -27.31 -0.63 -10.46
C GLU A 267 -25.99 -0.31 -9.76
N PHE A 268 -25.22 -1.35 -9.46
CA PHE A 268 -23.91 -1.24 -8.83
C PHE A 268 -22.91 -2.04 -9.65
N HIS A 269 -21.93 -1.38 -10.24
CA HIS A 269 -20.90 -2.01 -11.06
C HIS A 269 -19.53 -1.81 -10.44
N THR A 270 -18.75 -2.88 -10.39
CA THR A 270 -17.34 -2.81 -10.00
C THR A 270 -16.48 -3.18 -11.21
N LEU A 271 -15.73 -2.21 -11.70
CA LEU A 271 -14.79 -2.39 -12.79
C LEU A 271 -13.39 -2.53 -12.21
N VAL A 272 -12.67 -3.53 -12.66
CA VAL A 272 -11.28 -3.76 -12.25
C VAL A 272 -10.36 -3.54 -13.43
N VAL A 273 -9.44 -2.59 -13.31
CA VAL A 273 -8.39 -2.31 -14.30
C VAL A 273 -7.10 -2.91 -13.76
N ALA A 274 -6.63 -3.97 -14.41
CA ALA A 274 -5.40 -4.66 -14.05
C ALA A 274 -4.27 -4.25 -15.01
N ALA A 275 -3.13 -3.87 -14.45
CA ALA A 275 -1.92 -3.60 -15.19
C ALA A 275 -1.06 -4.86 -15.35
N SER A 276 -0.53 -5.07 -16.53
CA SER A 276 0.51 -6.04 -16.83
C SER A 276 1.69 -5.36 -17.49
N VAL A 277 2.87 -5.95 -17.35
CA VAL A 277 4.13 -5.37 -17.87
C VAL A 277 4.66 -6.24 -19.00
N GLU A 278 4.98 -5.60 -20.12
CA GLU A 278 5.77 -6.19 -21.20
C GLU A 278 7.14 -5.48 -21.21
N SER A 279 8.17 -6.14 -20.73
CA SER A 279 9.53 -5.60 -20.72
C SER A 279 10.51 -6.66 -21.23
N GLU A 280 11.44 -6.23 -22.06
CA GLU A 280 12.61 -7.03 -22.41
C GLU A 280 13.65 -7.09 -21.28
N ASP A 281 13.46 -6.28 -20.25
CA ASP A 281 14.31 -6.29 -19.07
C ASP A 281 13.76 -7.30 -18.05
N PRO A 282 14.47 -8.41 -17.79
CA PRO A 282 13.98 -9.48 -16.93
C PRO A 282 13.86 -9.07 -15.45
N VAL A 283 14.46 -7.95 -15.06
CA VAL A 283 14.40 -7.44 -13.68
C VAL A 283 13.07 -6.76 -13.38
N VAL A 284 12.30 -6.36 -14.39
CA VAL A 284 11.02 -5.70 -14.20
C VAL A 284 9.93 -6.73 -13.89
N LYS A 285 9.23 -6.52 -12.79
CA LYS A 285 8.11 -7.37 -12.34
C LYS A 285 6.90 -6.50 -12.02
N VAL A 286 5.72 -7.06 -12.16
CA VAL A 286 4.48 -6.44 -11.68
C VAL A 286 4.38 -6.66 -10.17
N ASN A 287 4.10 -5.59 -9.43
CA ASN A 287 3.72 -5.70 -8.02
C ASN A 287 2.28 -6.24 -7.93
N SER A 288 2.13 -7.53 -7.68
CA SER A 288 0.81 -8.20 -7.68
C SER A 288 -0.16 -7.67 -6.61
N LYS A 289 0.32 -6.89 -5.64
CA LYS A 289 -0.51 -6.27 -4.59
C LYS A 289 -1.02 -4.88 -4.98
N GLU A 290 -0.36 -4.21 -5.92
CA GLU A 290 -0.58 -2.80 -6.26
C GLU A 290 -0.70 -2.57 -7.77
N ASN A 291 -1.13 -3.58 -8.53
CA ASN A 291 -1.29 -3.49 -9.98
C ASN A 291 -2.75 -3.32 -10.43
N ILE A 292 -3.63 -2.99 -9.52
CA ILE A 292 -5.07 -2.94 -9.77
C ILE A 292 -5.64 -1.57 -9.38
N LEU A 293 -6.50 -1.02 -10.25
CA LEU A 293 -7.46 0.03 -9.92
C LEU A 293 -8.86 -0.58 -9.85
N THR A 294 -9.64 -0.14 -8.89
CA THR A 294 -11.04 -0.54 -8.73
C THR A 294 -11.93 0.68 -8.87
N PHE A 295 -12.87 0.63 -9.79
CA PHE A 295 -13.88 1.65 -9.99
C PHE A 295 -15.25 1.11 -9.62
N ASN A 296 -15.87 1.68 -8.60
CA ASN A 296 -17.27 1.42 -8.28
C ASN A 296 -18.11 2.48 -9.02
N VAL A 297 -19.01 2.05 -9.86
CA VAL A 297 -19.92 2.93 -10.60
C VAL A 297 -21.34 2.61 -10.18
N ASP A 298 -21.92 3.50 -9.40
CA ASP A 298 -23.23 3.36 -8.80
C ASP A 298 -24.26 4.21 -9.58
N LYS A 299 -25.25 3.55 -10.19
CA LYS A 299 -26.43 4.19 -10.72
C LYS A 299 -27.49 4.27 -9.63
N VAL A 300 -27.81 5.49 -9.20
CA VAL A 300 -28.85 5.75 -8.22
C VAL A 300 -30.06 6.38 -8.87
N VAL A 301 -31.24 5.89 -8.55
CA VAL A 301 -32.50 6.50 -9.04
C VAL A 301 -32.80 7.71 -8.15
N ARG A 302 -32.54 8.91 -8.66
CA ARG A 302 -32.68 10.16 -7.91
C ARG A 302 -32.88 11.34 -8.85
N ASN A 303 -33.79 12.25 -8.45
CA ASN A 303 -34.13 13.46 -9.24
C ASN A 303 -33.58 14.76 -8.64
N PHE A 304 -32.63 14.70 -7.69
CA PHE A 304 -32.05 15.90 -7.08
C PHE A 304 -30.58 15.68 -6.68
N LYS A 305 -29.87 16.78 -6.52
CA LYS A 305 -28.48 16.83 -6.01
C LYS A 305 -28.40 17.74 -4.78
N TYR A 306 -27.36 17.53 -3.98
CA TYR A 306 -26.99 18.43 -2.88
C TYR A 306 -26.20 19.64 -3.42
N LEU A 307 -26.48 20.82 -2.83
CA LEU A 307 -25.67 22.03 -2.97
C LEU A 307 -25.29 22.55 -1.58
N SER A 308 -24.07 23.10 -1.47
CA SER A 308 -23.58 23.71 -0.23
C SER A 308 -24.08 25.16 0.00
N ALA A 309 -24.73 25.75 -0.98
CA ALA A 309 -25.25 27.08 -0.92
C ALA A 309 -26.53 27.22 -1.79
N ILE A 310 -27.32 28.23 -1.50
CA ILE A 310 -28.49 28.59 -2.28
C ILE A 310 -28.11 28.99 -3.72
N GLY A 311 -28.87 28.55 -4.69
CA GLY A 311 -28.68 28.94 -6.10
C GLY A 311 -28.88 30.42 -6.33
N SER A 312 -28.02 31.04 -7.14
CA SER A 312 -28.05 32.50 -7.37
C SER A 312 -29.32 33.04 -8.03
N ASN A 313 -30.07 32.18 -8.72
CA ASN A 313 -31.33 32.50 -9.41
C ASN A 313 -32.55 31.88 -8.73
N TRP A 314 -32.42 31.44 -7.47
CA TRP A 314 -33.56 30.90 -6.74
C TRP A 314 -34.35 32.00 -6.03
N VAL A 315 -35.66 31.86 -6.09
CA VAL A 315 -36.61 32.70 -5.35
C VAL A 315 -37.42 31.83 -4.42
N GLU A 316 -37.40 32.16 -3.12
CA GLU A 316 -38.20 31.48 -2.13
C GLU A 316 -39.68 31.65 -2.40
N LEU A 317 -40.44 30.58 -2.33
CA LEU A 317 -41.90 30.65 -2.40
C LEU A 317 -42.45 31.18 -1.08
N SER A 318 -43.47 32.09 -1.15
CA SER A 318 -44.15 32.52 0.07
C SER A 318 -44.80 31.36 0.79
N LYS A 319 -44.60 31.30 2.11
CA LYS A 319 -45.15 30.26 3.00
C LYS A 319 -46.54 30.62 3.51
N ASP A 320 -47.17 31.73 2.99
CA ASP A 320 -48.47 32.19 3.45
C ASP A 320 -49.52 31.09 3.34
N GLY A 321 -50.13 30.76 4.47
CA GLY A 321 -51.18 29.77 4.55
C GLY A 321 -50.72 28.30 4.46
N TRP A 322 -49.41 28.02 4.35
CA TRP A 322 -48.90 26.63 4.34
C TRP A 322 -49.22 25.87 5.62
N GLY A 323 -49.16 24.57 5.56
CA GLY A 323 -49.27 23.67 6.69
C GLY A 323 -48.07 22.72 6.74
N ALA A 324 -47.82 22.20 7.90
CA ALA A 324 -46.83 21.14 8.08
C ALA A 324 -47.36 20.05 9.00
N GLU A 325 -46.83 18.83 8.84
CA GLU A 325 -47.16 17.64 9.63
C GLU A 325 -45.88 16.93 10.02
N ILE A 326 -45.85 16.41 11.27
CA ILE A 326 -44.79 15.58 11.82
C ILE A 326 -45.41 14.36 12.50
N PRO A 327 -44.69 13.20 12.63
CA PRO A 327 -45.21 12.03 13.31
C PRO A 327 -45.30 12.24 14.82
N SER A 328 -46.17 11.49 15.47
CA SER A 328 -46.23 11.44 16.93
C SER A 328 -44.88 10.95 17.52
N GLY A 329 -44.43 11.60 18.61
CA GLY A 329 -43.17 11.28 19.28
C GLY A 329 -41.97 12.09 18.77
N VAL A 330 -42.13 12.94 17.77
CA VAL A 330 -41.16 13.98 17.41
C VAL A 330 -41.43 15.20 18.29
N SER A 331 -40.41 15.82 18.81
CA SER A 331 -40.49 17.01 19.66
C SER A 331 -40.61 18.28 18.81
N GLY A 332 -41.25 19.32 19.36
CA GLY A 332 -41.51 20.59 18.69
C GLY A 332 -42.93 20.68 18.07
N SER A 333 -43.20 21.76 17.36
CA SER A 333 -44.41 21.95 16.59
C SER A 333 -44.14 21.88 15.10
N ALA A 334 -44.97 21.20 14.34
CA ALA A 334 -44.85 21.16 12.88
C ALA A 334 -44.82 22.56 12.25
N SER A 335 -45.47 23.56 12.86
CA SER A 335 -45.44 24.95 12.41
C SER A 335 -44.07 25.60 12.42
N TYR A 336 -43.17 25.12 13.25
CA TYR A 336 -41.79 25.63 13.30
C TYR A 336 -40.99 25.37 12.01
N LEU A 337 -41.37 24.38 11.22
CA LEU A 337 -40.75 24.11 9.93
C LEU A 337 -41.00 25.19 8.87
N ILE A 338 -41.98 26.10 9.11
CA ILE A 338 -42.45 27.09 8.13
C ILE A 338 -42.69 28.45 8.75
N ASP A 339 -42.19 28.75 9.95
CA ASP A 339 -42.48 29.99 10.68
C ASP A 339 -41.51 31.15 10.37
N GLY A 340 -40.50 30.92 9.55
CA GLY A 340 -39.50 31.90 9.14
C GLY A 340 -38.37 32.13 10.16
N ASN A 341 -38.24 31.29 11.21
CA ASN A 341 -37.28 31.46 12.28
C ASN A 341 -36.08 30.46 12.15
N GLY A 342 -35.52 30.31 10.99
CA GLY A 342 -34.41 29.39 10.72
C GLY A 342 -33.23 29.59 11.69
N GLY A 343 -32.69 28.48 12.17
CA GLY A 343 -31.52 28.44 13.10
C GLY A 343 -31.83 28.81 14.55
N SER A 344 -33.10 29.02 14.93
CA SER A 344 -33.51 29.48 16.27
C SER A 344 -33.80 28.32 17.22
N TYR A 345 -33.21 28.38 18.42
CA TYR A 345 -33.55 27.43 19.50
C TYR A 345 -34.97 27.69 20.01
N GLY A 346 -35.74 26.63 20.14
CA GLY A 346 -37.13 26.67 20.62
C GLY A 346 -38.15 26.87 19.50
N SER A 347 -37.75 27.12 18.24
CA SER A 347 -38.54 27.02 17.03
C SER A 347 -37.98 25.91 16.15
N ASP A 348 -37.99 24.68 16.67
CA ASP A 348 -37.31 23.53 16.09
C ASP A 348 -38.14 22.26 16.21
N VAL A 349 -37.94 21.35 15.28
CA VAL A 349 -38.52 20.02 15.25
C VAL A 349 -37.38 19.01 15.32
N TYR A 350 -37.31 18.21 16.38
CA TYR A 350 -36.17 17.32 16.62
C TYR A 350 -36.55 15.95 17.11
N SER A 351 -35.66 14.96 16.82
CA SER A 351 -35.78 13.59 17.31
C SER A 351 -34.42 12.91 17.39
N SER A 352 -34.26 11.99 18.36
CA SER A 352 -33.10 11.08 18.42
C SER A 352 -33.19 9.91 17.44
N ASN A 353 -34.35 9.71 16.83
CA ASN A 353 -34.60 8.67 15.84
C ASN A 353 -34.86 9.29 14.47
N PRO A 354 -34.69 8.53 13.38
CA PRO A 354 -35.19 8.91 12.07
C PRO A 354 -36.67 9.33 12.13
N PHE A 355 -37.00 10.40 11.44
CA PHE A 355 -38.37 10.90 11.36
C PHE A 355 -38.65 11.53 10.00
N TRP A 356 -39.89 11.89 9.78
CA TRP A 356 -40.32 12.56 8.56
C TRP A 356 -41.15 13.82 8.89
N PHE A 357 -41.28 14.67 7.91
CA PHE A 357 -42.26 15.74 7.91
C PHE A 357 -42.90 15.90 6.52
N VAL A 358 -44.08 16.49 6.47
CA VAL A 358 -44.78 16.87 5.23
C VAL A 358 -45.05 18.37 5.26
N ILE A 359 -44.75 19.05 4.17
CA ILE A 359 -45.15 20.44 3.92
C ILE A 359 -46.33 20.41 2.97
N ASP A 360 -47.45 21.08 3.34
CA ASP A 360 -48.65 21.32 2.50
C ASP A 360 -48.65 22.78 2.02
N MET A 361 -48.34 23.00 0.77
CA MET A 361 -48.34 24.34 0.13
C MET A 361 -49.75 24.86 -0.20
N LYS A 362 -50.81 24.14 0.18
CA LYS A 362 -52.25 24.41 -0.02
C LYS A 362 -52.73 24.36 -1.47
N SER A 363 -51.87 24.62 -2.42
CA SER A 363 -52.13 24.47 -3.85
C SER A 363 -50.91 23.91 -4.55
N PRO A 364 -51.08 23.27 -5.72
CA PRO A 364 -49.93 22.87 -6.52
C PRO A 364 -49.03 24.05 -6.83
N GLN A 365 -47.73 23.90 -6.50
CA GLN A 365 -46.67 24.86 -6.82
C GLN A 365 -45.65 24.19 -7.72
N THR A 366 -45.05 24.98 -8.62
CA THR A 366 -43.88 24.54 -9.39
C THR A 366 -42.64 25.09 -8.70
N PHE A 367 -41.70 24.22 -8.42
CA PHE A 367 -40.46 24.55 -7.70
C PHE A 367 -39.27 23.78 -8.22
N LEU A 368 -38.07 24.31 -7.99
CA LEU A 368 -36.81 23.74 -8.45
C LEU A 368 -35.98 23.19 -7.30
N ALA A 369 -36.15 23.71 -6.07
CA ALA A 369 -35.27 23.31 -4.98
C ALA A 369 -35.95 23.32 -3.62
N LEU A 370 -35.37 22.57 -2.69
CA LEU A 370 -35.73 22.50 -1.27
C LEU A 370 -34.50 22.91 -0.43
N GLY A 371 -34.69 23.76 0.57
CA GLY A 371 -33.72 24.08 1.60
C GLY A 371 -34.16 23.61 2.97
N MET A 372 -33.25 23.28 3.83
CA MET A 372 -33.47 22.97 5.24
C MET A 372 -32.38 23.58 6.09
N ASP A 373 -32.80 24.30 7.16
CA ASP A 373 -31.90 24.75 8.21
C ASP A 373 -31.96 23.81 9.41
N TYR A 374 -30.85 23.66 10.06
CA TYR A 374 -30.73 22.84 11.25
C TYR A 374 -30.22 23.64 12.43
N TYR A 375 -30.60 23.25 13.64
CA TYR A 375 -30.03 23.84 14.83
C TYR A 375 -28.53 23.41 14.92
N TYR A 376 -27.63 24.39 14.78
CA TYR A 376 -26.19 24.15 14.59
C TYR A 376 -25.90 23.17 13.44
N THR A 377 -25.33 22.01 13.78
CA THR A 377 -24.99 20.94 12.83
C THR A 377 -25.64 19.60 13.20
N TYR A 378 -26.80 19.65 13.87
CA TYR A 378 -27.63 18.45 14.11
C TYR A 378 -28.38 18.02 12.85
N ALA A 379 -27.65 17.97 11.77
CA ALA A 379 -28.16 17.74 10.43
C ALA A 379 -28.47 16.27 10.14
N ALA A 380 -29.36 16.04 9.20
CA ALA A 380 -29.55 14.72 8.62
C ALA A 380 -28.36 14.35 7.73
N LYS A 381 -27.86 13.11 7.88
CA LYS A 381 -26.87 12.51 6.99
C LYS A 381 -27.50 11.94 5.73
N LYS A 382 -28.71 11.39 5.85
CA LYS A 382 -29.39 10.70 4.75
C LYS A 382 -30.86 11.14 4.67
N VAL A 383 -31.25 11.61 3.49
CA VAL A 383 -32.55 12.22 3.25
C VAL A 383 -33.23 11.53 2.08
N ARG A 384 -34.56 11.24 2.23
CA ARG A 384 -35.42 10.87 1.12
C ARG A 384 -36.42 12.01 0.89
N ILE A 385 -36.65 12.38 -0.36
CA ILE A 385 -37.66 13.35 -0.74
C ILE A 385 -38.73 12.64 -1.58
N SER A 386 -40.00 12.92 -1.29
CA SER A 386 -41.14 12.48 -2.08
C SER A 386 -42.12 13.65 -2.27
N THR A 387 -42.86 13.66 -3.36
CA THR A 387 -43.81 14.73 -3.71
C THR A 387 -45.18 14.14 -4.03
N SER A 388 -46.25 14.92 -3.81
CA SER A 388 -47.60 14.48 -4.07
C SER A 388 -48.52 15.67 -4.45
N LEU A 389 -49.57 15.40 -5.19
CA LEU A 389 -50.65 16.36 -5.46
C LEU A 389 -51.83 16.22 -4.50
N ASP A 390 -52.04 15.05 -3.92
CA ASP A 390 -53.23 14.66 -3.16
C ASP A 390 -52.97 14.20 -1.71
N ASN A 391 -51.69 14.08 -1.30
CA ASN A 391 -51.26 13.51 -0.01
C ASN A 391 -51.50 12.00 0.16
N GLU A 392 -51.94 11.31 -0.89
CA GLU A 392 -52.23 9.89 -0.90
C GLU A 392 -51.23 9.14 -1.80
N THR A 393 -51.06 9.65 -3.03
CA THR A 393 -50.15 9.08 -4.02
C THR A 393 -48.83 9.84 -4.03
N TRP A 394 -47.74 9.16 -3.64
CA TRP A 394 -46.42 9.76 -3.52
C TRP A 394 -45.46 9.31 -4.62
N THR A 395 -44.86 10.30 -5.26
CA THR A 395 -43.75 10.09 -6.20
C THR A 395 -42.42 10.28 -5.48
N SER A 396 -41.62 9.22 -5.37
CA SER A 396 -40.29 9.32 -4.80
C SER A 396 -39.36 10.10 -5.73
N GLN A 397 -38.66 11.09 -5.18
CA GLN A 397 -37.61 11.84 -5.87
C GLN A 397 -36.25 11.24 -5.64
N GLY A 398 -36.15 10.21 -4.76
CA GLY A 398 -34.94 9.47 -4.46
C GLY A 398 -34.37 9.71 -3.06
N VAL A 399 -33.20 9.17 -2.84
CA VAL A 399 -32.46 9.24 -1.57
C VAL A 399 -31.07 9.80 -1.83
N LEU A 400 -30.57 10.63 -0.90
CA LEU A 400 -29.23 11.21 -0.98
C LEU A 400 -28.57 11.25 0.40
N GLU A 401 -27.26 11.04 0.46
CA GLU A 401 -26.43 11.36 1.61
C GLU A 401 -25.84 12.77 1.43
N ALA A 402 -26.05 13.63 2.42
CA ALA A 402 -25.53 14.99 2.45
C ALA A 402 -24.37 15.12 3.46
N PRO A 403 -23.43 16.05 3.27
CA PRO A 403 -22.37 16.31 4.23
C PRO A 403 -22.91 16.96 5.51
N ARG A 404 -22.12 16.96 6.59
CA ARG A 404 -22.50 17.65 7.84
C ARG A 404 -22.43 19.16 7.65
N ALA A 405 -23.57 19.84 7.78
CA ALA A 405 -23.67 21.29 7.63
C ALA A 405 -24.84 21.84 8.49
N GLY A 406 -24.85 23.16 8.72
CA GLY A 406 -25.97 23.86 9.40
C GLY A 406 -27.21 24.03 8.51
N ASN A 407 -27.03 23.85 7.20
CA ASN A 407 -28.11 23.88 6.22
C ASN A 407 -27.85 22.92 5.08
N HIS A 408 -28.90 22.44 4.45
CA HIS A 408 -28.85 21.66 3.24
C HIS A 408 -29.73 22.28 2.15
N TYR A 409 -29.24 22.28 0.92
CA TYR A 409 -29.99 22.67 -0.26
C TYR A 409 -30.01 21.51 -1.25
N PHE A 410 -31.19 21.20 -1.76
CA PHE A 410 -31.43 20.13 -2.73
C PHE A 410 -32.01 20.70 -3.99
N GLU A 411 -31.27 20.71 -5.08
CA GLU A 411 -31.74 21.16 -6.39
C GLU A 411 -32.24 19.96 -7.19
N PHE A 412 -33.46 20.03 -7.66
CA PHE A 412 -34.02 19.05 -8.59
C PHE A 412 -33.45 19.23 -9.99
N PHE A 413 -33.24 18.16 -10.71
CA PHE A 413 -32.71 18.21 -12.07
C PHE A 413 -33.71 18.81 -13.06
N SER A 414 -34.99 18.77 -12.74
CA SER A 414 -36.05 19.46 -13.43
C SER A 414 -37.09 19.98 -12.42
N SER A 415 -37.73 21.08 -12.74
CA SER A 415 -38.79 21.63 -11.89
C SER A 415 -39.91 20.61 -11.66
N ILE A 416 -40.39 20.55 -10.43
CA ILE A 416 -41.46 19.66 -9.98
C ILE A 416 -42.72 20.48 -9.72
N THR A 417 -43.87 19.95 -10.12
CA THR A 417 -45.16 20.50 -9.72
C THR A 417 -45.79 19.55 -8.71
N ALA A 418 -45.96 20.04 -7.47
CA ALA A 418 -46.59 19.28 -6.39
C ALA A 418 -47.29 20.25 -5.41
N ARG A 419 -48.22 19.73 -4.60
CA ARG A 419 -48.81 20.44 -3.46
C ARG A 419 -48.12 20.04 -2.16
N TYR A 420 -47.72 18.77 -2.06
CA TYR A 420 -47.11 18.21 -0.85
C TYR A 420 -45.67 17.80 -1.10
N VAL A 421 -44.80 18.11 -0.14
CA VAL A 421 -43.41 17.66 -0.10
C VAL A 421 -43.20 16.89 1.20
N LYS A 422 -42.85 15.62 1.09
CA LYS A 422 -42.47 14.79 2.24
C LYS A 422 -40.95 14.61 2.26
N VAL A 423 -40.37 14.88 3.41
CA VAL A 423 -38.93 14.65 3.65
C VAL A 423 -38.81 13.62 4.78
N GLU A 424 -38.10 12.57 4.49
CA GLU A 424 -37.75 11.52 5.48
C GLU A 424 -36.26 11.65 5.82
N LEU A 425 -35.98 11.94 7.08
CA LEU A 425 -34.63 12.08 7.63
C LEU A 425 -34.17 10.71 8.15
N LEU A 426 -33.53 9.94 7.29
CA LEU A 426 -33.26 8.51 7.49
C LEU A 426 -32.07 8.23 8.42
N ALA A 427 -31.14 9.16 8.55
CA ALA A 427 -29.99 9.08 9.45
C ALA A 427 -29.50 10.48 9.80
N GLY A 428 -28.95 10.66 11.00
CA GLY A 428 -28.31 11.91 11.44
C GLY A 428 -26.80 11.76 11.62
N PHE A 429 -26.11 12.90 11.76
CA PHE A 429 -24.70 12.94 12.15
C PHE A 429 -24.47 12.93 13.66
N SER A 430 -25.50 13.19 14.43
CA SER A 430 -25.45 13.34 15.89
C SER A 430 -26.53 12.48 16.55
N SER A 431 -26.62 12.56 17.88
CA SER A 431 -27.69 11.90 18.67
C SER A 431 -29.09 12.42 18.37
N TYR A 432 -29.18 13.58 17.74
CA TYR A 432 -30.45 14.20 17.31
C TYR A 432 -30.32 14.67 15.86
N ILE A 433 -31.46 14.69 15.16
CA ILE A 433 -31.66 15.47 13.95
C ILE A 433 -32.64 16.59 14.37
N ASP A 434 -32.28 17.84 14.04
CA ASP A 434 -32.95 19.00 14.58
C ASP A 434 -33.15 20.05 13.48
N VAL A 435 -34.35 20.11 12.91
CA VAL A 435 -34.72 20.96 11.79
C VAL A 435 -35.43 22.22 12.32
N THR A 436 -34.93 23.38 11.98
CA THR A 436 -35.47 24.68 12.42
C THR A 436 -36.33 25.33 11.34
N GLU A 437 -36.07 25.05 10.04
CA GLU A 437 -36.84 25.70 8.96
C GLU A 437 -36.73 24.91 7.65
N VAL A 438 -37.78 25.01 6.83
CA VAL A 438 -37.82 24.41 5.49
C VAL A 438 -38.17 25.49 4.48
N TYR A 439 -37.45 25.53 3.39
CA TYR A 439 -37.62 26.47 2.28
C TYR A 439 -37.91 25.75 0.97
N ILE A 440 -38.76 26.29 0.15
CA ILE A 440 -39.01 25.80 -1.20
C ILE A 440 -38.75 26.95 -2.18
N TYR A 441 -37.97 26.65 -3.22
CA TYR A 441 -37.50 27.67 -4.16
C TYR A 441 -37.95 27.37 -5.58
N ASN A 442 -38.26 28.43 -6.33
CA ASN A 442 -38.43 28.38 -7.78
C ASN A 442 -37.23 29.02 -8.47
N ALA A 443 -37.03 28.78 -9.75
CA ALA A 443 -36.11 29.53 -10.58
C ALA A 443 -36.76 30.88 -11.00
N GLN A 444 -35.94 31.95 -11.03
CA GLN A 444 -36.34 33.20 -11.67
C GLN A 444 -36.53 33.06 -13.18
#